data_f1d1bc9867cf1c720f81986130b0276a
#
_entry.id   f1d1bc9867cf1c720f81986130b0276a
#
_cell.length_a   1.000
_cell.length_b   1.000
_cell.length_c   1.000
_cell.angle_alpha   90.00
_cell.angle_beta   90.00
_cell.angle_gamma   90.00
#
_symmetry.space_group_name_H-M   'P 1'
#
loop_
_entity.id
_entity.type
_entity.pdbx_description
1 polymer ?
#
loop_
_entity_poly.entity_id
_entity_poly.type
_entity_poly.pdbx_seq_one_letter_code
_entity_poly.pdbx_strand_id
1 'polypeptide(L)'
;MAEATQPRRRDLLNATMLAGAALLTGAATDLPPPEAPPGLWAASYWATKRRDGQDIRLALYRKRAGAPAPGDAPRPVLLLVHGSSPAALASFDLSVPGHDEYSLMNIFARLGYDVWTLDHEGYGRSTRTDANSDVASGVQDLVAATDLIRAETGQATAHLLGESSGAIRAAAFAMERPERMGRLVLGAFTYTGAGSPTLAKRAEQTEYYRTHNSRPRDRAMLESIFTRDHPGTTDPAVVKAFVEKEIVNGDTVPTGTYLDMTAHLPLVDPARVLCPVLLAKGEYDGISTLEDLQDFFAKLPNGDRQLSIVKGAAHSVIISRSHKAFQHVVQAFLSVPDVPATG
;
A
#
# COMPACT_ATOMS: atom_id res chain seq x y z
N MET A 1 -51.38 14.15 59.79
CA MET A 1 -50.58 12.94 59.70
C MET A 1 -50.95 12.21 58.40
N ALA A 2 -50.14 12.30 57.42
CA ALA A 2 -50.31 11.56 56.17
C ALA A 2 -48.95 11.01 55.81
N GLU A 3 -48.82 9.68 55.76
CA GLU A 3 -47.67 8.89 55.49
C GLU A 3 -47.30 9.01 54.01
N ALA A 4 -46.07 9.31 53.77
CA ALA A 4 -45.47 9.31 52.42
C ALA A 4 -45.00 7.88 52.07
N THR A 5 -45.66 7.25 51.13
CA THR A 5 -45.26 5.96 50.54
C THR A 5 -44.16 6.16 49.54
N GLN A 6 -42.99 5.56 49.79
CA GLN A 6 -41.88 5.47 48.83
C GLN A 6 -42.23 4.48 47.70
N PRO A 7 -41.90 4.79 46.43
CA PRO A 7 -42.05 3.83 45.34
C PRO A 7 -40.90 2.81 45.34
N ARG A 8 -41.28 1.54 45.09
CA ARG A 8 -40.40 0.36 45.10
C ARG A 8 -39.42 0.38 43.91
N ARG A 9 -38.18 -0.01 44.19
CA ARG A 9 -37.03 -0.19 43.29
C ARG A 9 -37.25 -1.27 42.21
N ARG A 10 -38.25 -1.24 41.36
CA ARG A 10 -38.48 -2.25 40.31
C ARG A 10 -38.83 -1.72 38.93
N ASP A 11 -38.89 -0.40 38.69
CA ASP A 11 -39.29 0.18 37.41
C ASP A 11 -38.17 0.97 36.70
N LEU A 12 -36.91 0.61 36.95
CA LEU A 12 -35.73 1.24 36.35
C LEU A 12 -34.88 0.23 35.57
N LEU A 13 -35.47 -0.64 34.76
CA LEU A 13 -34.75 -1.53 33.85
C LEU A 13 -35.55 -1.72 32.55
N ASN A 14 -35.76 -0.66 31.79
CA ASN A 14 -36.08 -0.74 30.35
C ASN A 14 -35.85 0.62 29.70
N ALA A 15 -34.64 1.19 29.89
CA ALA A 15 -34.11 2.17 28.97
C ALA A 15 -33.29 1.39 27.95
N THR A 16 -33.96 0.92 26.90
CA THR A 16 -33.37 0.36 25.71
C THR A 16 -32.40 1.40 25.13
N MET A 17 -31.11 1.16 25.26
CA MET A 17 -30.10 1.88 24.49
C MET A 17 -30.33 1.53 23.02
N LEU A 18 -31.10 2.30 22.31
CA LEU A 18 -30.97 2.50 20.88
C LEU A 18 -29.65 3.25 20.64
N ALA A 19 -28.56 2.49 20.61
CA ALA A 19 -27.35 2.96 20.00
C ALA A 19 -27.67 3.17 18.52
N GLY A 20 -27.98 4.38 18.16
CA GLY A 20 -28.09 4.80 16.77
C GLY A 20 -26.74 4.56 16.09
N ALA A 21 -26.65 3.47 15.33
CA ALA A 21 -25.63 3.35 14.29
C ALA A 21 -25.91 4.51 13.33
N ALA A 22 -25.20 5.60 13.49
CA ALA A 22 -25.11 6.63 12.47
C ALA A 22 -24.51 5.94 11.25
N LEU A 23 -25.36 5.60 10.28
CA LEU A 23 -24.94 5.33 8.92
C LEU A 23 -24.16 6.58 8.48
N LEU A 24 -22.83 6.52 8.56
CA LEU A 24 -21.96 7.42 7.83
C LEU A 24 -22.20 7.12 6.35
N THR A 25 -23.28 7.68 5.81
CA THR A 25 -23.40 7.87 4.36
C THR A 25 -22.22 8.74 4.01
N GLY A 26 -21.18 8.15 3.41
CA GLY A 26 -19.97 8.88 3.02
C GLY A 26 -20.40 10.15 2.28
N ALA A 27 -20.12 11.31 2.87
CA ALA A 27 -20.30 12.58 2.18
C ALA A 27 -19.60 12.46 0.84
N ALA A 28 -20.27 12.84 -0.25
CA ALA A 28 -19.69 12.83 -1.57
C ALA A 28 -18.34 13.55 -1.50
N THR A 29 -17.25 12.84 -1.67
CA THR A 29 -15.92 13.44 -1.63
C THR A 29 -15.70 14.20 -2.93
N ASP A 30 -14.98 15.31 -2.89
CA ASP A 30 -14.52 16.04 -4.07
C ASP A 30 -13.47 15.24 -4.89
N LEU A 31 -13.13 14.04 -4.39
CA LEU A 31 -12.20 13.11 -5.03
C LEU A 31 -12.98 12.08 -5.88
N PRO A 32 -12.82 12.08 -7.22
CA PRO A 32 -13.52 11.13 -8.07
C PRO A 32 -13.09 9.69 -7.75
N PRO A 33 -14.03 8.72 -7.73
CA PRO A 33 -13.69 7.32 -7.56
C PRO A 33 -12.87 6.81 -8.75
N PRO A 34 -12.05 5.76 -8.55
CA PRO A 34 -11.41 5.08 -9.65
C PRO A 34 -12.46 4.39 -10.55
N GLU A 35 -12.11 4.14 -11.80
CA GLU A 35 -12.99 3.42 -12.73
C GLU A 35 -13.27 2.01 -12.22
N ALA A 36 -14.53 1.60 -12.23
CA ALA A 36 -14.95 0.27 -11.79
C ALA A 36 -15.61 -0.49 -12.97
N PRO A 37 -15.00 -1.59 -13.44
CA PRO A 37 -15.61 -2.44 -14.44
C PRO A 37 -16.85 -3.17 -13.90
N PRO A 38 -17.70 -3.74 -14.77
CA PRO A 38 -18.90 -4.44 -14.34
C PRO A 38 -18.66 -5.46 -13.23
N GLY A 39 -19.54 -5.46 -12.22
CA GLY A 39 -19.44 -6.32 -11.03
C GLY A 39 -18.55 -5.80 -9.91
N LEU A 40 -17.81 -4.72 -10.15
CA LEU A 40 -17.06 -4.03 -9.09
C LEU A 40 -17.71 -2.70 -8.72
N TRP A 41 -17.51 -2.32 -7.49
CA TRP A 41 -17.83 -1.00 -6.94
C TRP A 41 -16.54 -0.29 -6.54
N ALA A 42 -16.53 1.02 -6.68
CA ALA A 42 -15.39 1.87 -6.30
C ALA A 42 -15.85 3.11 -5.56
N ALA A 43 -15.00 3.59 -4.67
CA ALA A 43 -15.15 4.86 -3.95
C ALA A 43 -13.80 5.50 -3.66
N SER A 44 -13.83 6.77 -3.29
CA SER A 44 -12.67 7.53 -2.86
C SER A 44 -12.94 8.20 -1.53
N TYR A 45 -11.88 8.40 -0.76
CA TYR A 45 -11.94 8.92 0.60
C TYR A 45 -10.77 9.87 0.85
N TRP A 46 -10.93 10.70 1.88
CA TRP A 46 -9.83 11.48 2.42
C TRP A 46 -9.49 10.98 3.83
N ALA A 47 -8.28 10.47 4.02
CA ALA A 47 -7.70 10.38 5.36
C ALA A 47 -6.95 11.65 5.69
N THR A 48 -6.80 11.96 6.97
CA THR A 48 -6.08 13.16 7.42
C THR A 48 -5.03 12.74 8.44
N LYS A 49 -3.78 13.15 8.22
CA LYS A 49 -2.75 13.16 9.25
C LYS A 49 -2.45 14.60 9.67
N ARG A 50 -1.96 14.81 10.90
CA ARG A 50 -1.49 16.12 11.36
C ARG A 50 0.02 16.10 11.49
N ARG A 51 0.65 17.15 10.96
CA ARG A 51 2.08 17.44 11.17
C ARG A 51 2.28 18.93 11.34
N ASP A 52 3.00 19.33 12.41
CA ASP A 52 3.33 20.74 12.72
C ASP A 52 2.10 21.66 12.74
N GLY A 53 0.97 21.15 13.25
CA GLY A 53 -0.30 21.87 13.32
C GLY A 53 -1.10 21.94 12.02
N GLN A 54 -0.60 21.41 10.91
CA GLN A 54 -1.26 21.39 9.62
C GLN A 54 -1.97 20.06 9.37
N ASP A 55 -3.15 20.12 8.77
CA ASP A 55 -3.88 18.95 8.29
C ASP A 55 -3.42 18.61 6.88
N ILE A 56 -2.94 17.37 6.71
CA ILE A 56 -2.47 16.82 5.45
C ILE A 56 -3.49 15.78 4.99
N ARG A 57 -4.20 16.08 3.91
CA ARG A 57 -5.21 15.19 3.32
C ARG A 57 -4.52 14.16 2.42
N LEU A 58 -4.83 12.89 2.61
CA LEU A 58 -4.35 11.76 1.84
C LEU A 58 -5.50 11.18 1.03
N ALA A 59 -5.32 11.08 -0.28
CA ALA A 59 -6.31 10.47 -1.17
C ALA A 59 -6.26 8.95 -1.05
N LEU A 60 -7.39 8.34 -0.72
CA LEU A 60 -7.56 6.89 -0.67
C LEU A 60 -8.57 6.45 -1.72
N TYR A 61 -8.32 5.29 -2.29
CA TYR A 61 -9.16 4.66 -3.30
C TYR A 61 -9.51 3.24 -2.85
N ARG A 62 -10.78 2.85 -3.05
CA ARG A 62 -11.32 1.55 -2.63
C ARG A 62 -12.03 0.87 -3.78
N LYS A 63 -11.82 -0.44 -3.94
CA LYS A 63 -12.59 -1.30 -4.84
C LYS A 63 -12.96 -2.62 -4.17
N ARG A 64 -14.17 -3.10 -4.45
CA ARG A 64 -14.64 -4.42 -4.03
C ARG A 64 -15.74 -4.95 -4.95
N ALA A 65 -16.03 -6.23 -4.88
CA ALA A 65 -17.21 -6.80 -5.57
C ALA A 65 -18.49 -6.30 -4.88
N GLY A 66 -19.30 -5.52 -5.60
CA GLY A 66 -20.53 -4.90 -5.09
C GLY A 66 -20.30 -3.78 -4.06
N ALA A 67 -21.26 -2.86 -3.94
CA ALA A 67 -21.24 -1.81 -2.92
C ALA A 67 -21.35 -2.39 -1.52
N PRO A 68 -20.76 -1.75 -0.49
CA PRO A 68 -21.01 -2.14 0.91
C PRO A 68 -22.47 -1.98 1.27
N ALA A 69 -23.04 -2.98 1.95
CA ALA A 69 -24.41 -2.92 2.46
C ALA A 69 -24.47 -3.32 3.94
N PRO A 70 -25.46 -2.80 4.71
CA PRO A 70 -25.67 -3.24 6.08
C PRO A 70 -25.89 -4.75 6.16
N GLY A 71 -25.14 -5.42 7.04
CA GLY A 71 -25.22 -6.87 7.22
C GLY A 71 -24.32 -7.69 6.26
N ASP A 72 -23.55 -7.06 5.38
CA ASP A 72 -22.54 -7.77 4.59
C ASP A 72 -21.57 -8.53 5.50
N ALA A 73 -21.20 -9.74 5.08
CA ALA A 73 -20.10 -10.45 5.72
C ALA A 73 -18.80 -9.65 5.58
N PRO A 74 -17.96 -9.60 6.64
CA PRO A 74 -16.67 -8.93 6.58
C PRO A 74 -15.80 -9.49 5.46
N ARG A 75 -15.10 -8.62 4.74
CA ARG A 75 -14.13 -9.02 3.73
C ARG A 75 -12.71 -8.75 4.21
N PRO A 76 -11.75 -9.61 3.88
CA PRO A 76 -10.36 -9.30 4.19
C PRO A 76 -9.93 -8.01 3.47
N VAL A 77 -9.29 -7.12 4.19
CA VAL A 77 -8.76 -5.86 3.64
C VAL A 77 -7.39 -6.11 3.03
N LEU A 78 -7.17 -5.59 1.83
CA LEU A 78 -5.86 -5.52 1.18
C LEU A 78 -5.51 -4.07 0.88
N LEU A 79 -4.45 -3.54 1.53
CA LEU A 79 -3.94 -2.19 1.30
C LEU A 79 -2.68 -2.25 0.43
N LEU A 80 -2.72 -1.58 -0.72
CA LEU A 80 -1.62 -1.50 -1.68
C LEU A 80 -0.83 -0.20 -1.46
N VAL A 81 0.51 -0.28 -1.40
CA VAL A 81 1.41 0.81 -0.99
C VAL A 81 2.42 1.09 -2.10
N HIS A 82 2.30 2.24 -2.76
CA HIS A 82 3.12 2.60 -3.93
C HIS A 82 4.55 3.04 -3.59
N GLY A 83 5.43 2.95 -4.58
CA GLY A 83 6.85 3.30 -4.48
C GLY A 83 7.15 4.80 -4.69
N SER A 84 8.42 5.10 -5.03
CA SER A 84 8.97 6.47 -5.03
C SER A 84 8.57 7.33 -6.22
N SER A 85 8.24 6.74 -7.36
CA SER A 85 8.09 7.52 -8.61
C SER A 85 6.63 7.70 -9.02
N PRO A 86 5.78 6.68 -9.03
CA PRO A 86 4.37 6.79 -9.37
C PRO A 86 3.47 7.00 -8.17
N ALA A 87 2.27 7.52 -8.42
CA ALA A 87 1.15 7.53 -7.50
C ALA A 87 0.39 6.17 -7.50
N ALA A 88 -0.57 6.03 -6.59
CA ALA A 88 -1.27 4.78 -6.34
C ALA A 88 -2.00 4.20 -7.55
N LEU A 89 -2.79 5.01 -8.27
CA LEU A 89 -3.61 4.51 -9.36
C LEU A 89 -2.81 4.09 -10.60
N ALA A 90 -1.64 4.70 -10.85
CA ALA A 90 -0.75 4.25 -11.92
C ALA A 90 -0.07 2.92 -11.54
N SER A 91 0.25 2.74 -10.25
CA SER A 91 0.88 1.51 -9.73
C SER A 91 -0.07 0.32 -9.69
N PHE A 92 -1.33 0.52 -9.23
CA PHE A 92 -2.19 -0.58 -8.82
C PHE A 92 -3.54 -0.65 -9.52
N ASP A 93 -3.92 0.39 -10.27
CA ASP A 93 -5.17 0.47 -11.00
C ASP A 93 -4.97 0.90 -12.44
N LEU A 94 -4.02 0.25 -13.10
CA LEU A 94 -3.68 0.57 -14.48
C LEU A 94 -4.70 -0.05 -15.43
N SER A 95 -5.35 0.81 -16.24
CA SER A 95 -6.19 0.40 -17.36
C SER A 95 -5.34 0.40 -18.64
N VAL A 96 -5.25 -0.75 -19.29
CA VAL A 96 -4.54 -0.90 -20.57
C VAL A 96 -5.54 -1.39 -21.61
N PRO A 97 -5.76 -0.68 -22.72
CA PRO A 97 -6.71 -1.07 -23.74
C PRO A 97 -6.51 -2.52 -24.21
N GLY A 98 -7.55 -3.33 -24.14
CA GLY A 98 -7.51 -4.75 -24.52
C GLY A 98 -6.91 -5.69 -23.48
N HIS A 99 -6.59 -5.19 -22.27
CA HIS A 99 -5.96 -5.97 -21.20
C HIS A 99 -6.55 -5.61 -19.84
N ASP A 100 -7.36 -6.49 -19.26
CA ASP A 100 -8.02 -6.28 -17.95
C ASP A 100 -7.16 -6.68 -16.75
N GLU A 101 -6.02 -7.31 -16.99
CA GLU A 101 -5.20 -7.99 -15.98
C GLU A 101 -4.13 -7.11 -15.31
N TYR A 102 -4.02 -5.81 -15.65
CA TYR A 102 -3.02 -4.91 -15.08
C TYR A 102 -3.49 -4.10 -13.87
N SER A 103 -4.79 -4.14 -13.55
CA SER A 103 -5.28 -3.56 -12.30
C SER A 103 -5.29 -4.59 -11.17
N LEU A 104 -4.32 -4.51 -10.25
CA LEU A 104 -4.33 -5.31 -9.02
C LEU A 104 -5.59 -5.06 -8.19
N MET A 105 -6.08 -3.82 -8.16
CA MET A 105 -7.31 -3.49 -7.43
C MET A 105 -8.49 -4.30 -7.99
N ASN A 106 -8.65 -4.38 -9.31
CA ASN A 106 -9.73 -5.14 -9.92
C ASN A 106 -9.60 -6.65 -9.66
N ILE A 107 -8.38 -7.18 -9.78
CA ILE A 107 -8.09 -8.60 -9.61
C ILE A 107 -8.43 -9.05 -8.18
N PHE A 108 -7.87 -8.39 -7.19
CA PHE A 108 -8.10 -8.78 -5.79
C PHE A 108 -9.53 -8.46 -5.30
N ALA A 109 -10.18 -7.42 -5.84
CA ALA A 109 -11.60 -7.17 -5.60
C ALA A 109 -12.49 -8.32 -6.11
N ARG A 110 -12.19 -8.89 -7.29
CA ARG A 110 -12.89 -10.07 -7.83
C ARG A 110 -12.59 -11.34 -7.03
N LEU A 111 -11.42 -11.42 -6.39
CA LEU A 111 -11.05 -12.51 -5.48
C LEU A 111 -11.68 -12.38 -4.08
N GLY A 112 -12.52 -11.36 -3.85
CA GLY A 112 -13.28 -11.20 -2.61
C GLY A 112 -12.67 -10.27 -1.58
N TYR A 113 -11.53 -9.65 -1.87
CA TYR A 113 -10.92 -8.65 -0.98
C TYR A 113 -11.65 -7.30 -1.05
N ASP A 114 -11.58 -6.55 0.04
CA ASP A 114 -11.84 -5.13 0.09
C ASP A 114 -10.50 -4.41 -0.14
N VAL A 115 -10.28 -3.96 -1.38
CA VAL A 115 -8.97 -3.48 -1.84
C VAL A 115 -8.88 -1.97 -1.72
N TRP A 116 -7.84 -1.52 -1.06
CA TRP A 116 -7.54 -0.12 -0.83
C TRP A 116 -6.16 0.24 -1.36
N THR A 117 -5.99 1.49 -1.74
CA THR A 117 -4.68 2.11 -1.97
C THR A 117 -4.73 3.57 -1.59
N LEU A 118 -3.57 4.19 -1.41
CA LEU A 118 -3.47 5.61 -1.06
C LEU A 118 -2.39 6.29 -1.90
N ASP A 119 -2.57 7.56 -2.17
CA ASP A 119 -1.47 8.43 -2.55
C ASP A 119 -0.78 8.93 -1.27
N HIS A 120 0.52 8.70 -1.12
CA HIS A 120 1.31 9.28 -0.05
C HIS A 120 1.36 10.81 -0.15
N GLU A 121 1.67 11.49 0.96
CA GLU A 121 1.92 12.94 0.94
C GLU A 121 2.88 13.32 -0.19
N GLY A 122 2.54 14.35 -0.96
CA GLY A 122 3.33 14.80 -2.10
C GLY A 122 3.12 14.03 -3.41
N TYR A 123 2.27 12.98 -3.42
CA TYR A 123 1.95 12.19 -4.61
C TYR A 123 0.49 12.33 -5.02
N GLY A 124 0.20 12.04 -6.29
CA GLY A 124 -1.14 11.95 -6.84
C GLY A 124 -2.04 13.11 -6.48
N ARG A 125 -3.16 12.82 -5.81
CA ARG A 125 -4.15 13.77 -5.32
C ARG A 125 -3.96 14.19 -3.87
N SER A 126 -3.03 13.56 -3.14
CA SER A 126 -2.72 13.93 -1.76
C SER A 126 -2.10 15.32 -1.65
N THR A 127 -2.24 15.94 -0.48
CA THR A 127 -1.67 17.26 -0.20
C THR A 127 -0.18 17.29 -0.55
N ARG A 128 0.23 18.29 -1.32
CA ARG A 128 1.64 18.58 -1.58
C ARG A 128 2.13 19.61 -0.57
N THR A 129 3.21 19.28 0.09
CA THR A 129 3.88 20.18 1.06
C THR A 129 5.34 20.34 0.66
N ASP A 130 6.07 21.16 1.41
CA ASP A 130 7.52 21.29 1.23
C ASP A 130 8.33 20.15 1.84
N ALA A 131 7.66 19.12 2.41
CA ALA A 131 8.35 17.95 2.95
C ALA A 131 8.76 16.96 1.85
N ASN A 132 9.78 16.17 2.15
CA ASN A 132 10.35 15.22 1.22
C ASN A 132 9.65 13.85 1.16
N SER A 133 8.63 13.59 2.01
CA SER A 133 7.86 12.33 2.06
C SER A 133 8.75 11.08 2.14
N ASP A 134 9.59 11.01 3.17
CA ASP A 134 10.45 9.87 3.49
C ASP A 134 9.67 8.62 3.95
N VAL A 135 10.37 7.56 4.32
CA VAL A 135 9.75 6.32 4.80
C VAL A 135 8.97 6.56 6.10
N ALA A 136 9.52 7.34 7.04
CA ALA A 136 8.85 7.64 8.30
C ALA A 136 7.55 8.42 8.10
N SER A 137 7.55 9.44 7.23
CA SER A 137 6.33 10.15 6.81
C SER A 137 5.31 9.18 6.19
N GLY A 138 5.77 8.25 5.35
CA GLY A 138 4.91 7.23 4.74
C GLY A 138 4.29 6.27 5.75
N VAL A 139 4.98 5.94 6.84
CA VAL A 139 4.39 5.16 7.96
C VAL A 139 3.23 5.94 8.60
N GLN A 140 3.37 7.25 8.81
CA GLN A 140 2.27 8.07 9.33
C GLN A 140 1.09 8.17 8.36
N ASP A 141 1.35 8.17 7.03
CA ASP A 141 0.29 8.07 6.02
C ASP A 141 -0.48 6.75 6.16
N LEU A 142 0.24 5.63 6.36
CA LEU A 142 -0.38 4.30 6.56
C LEU A 142 -1.16 4.22 7.88
N VAL A 143 -0.72 4.90 8.94
CA VAL A 143 -1.48 5.03 10.19
C VAL A 143 -2.82 5.69 9.92
N ALA A 144 -2.82 6.88 9.28
CA ALA A 144 -4.06 7.60 8.95
C ALA A 144 -4.97 6.79 8.00
N ALA A 145 -4.38 6.13 7.00
CA ALA A 145 -5.12 5.29 6.07
C ALA A 145 -5.79 4.10 6.77
N THR A 146 -5.06 3.39 7.63
CA THR A 146 -5.60 2.22 8.35
C THR A 146 -6.64 2.62 9.41
N ASP A 147 -6.55 3.81 10.01
CA ASP A 147 -7.59 4.35 10.89
C ASP A 147 -8.90 4.57 10.12
N LEU A 148 -8.84 5.18 8.93
CA LEU A 148 -10.00 5.35 8.07
C LEU A 148 -10.56 3.99 7.59
N ILE A 149 -9.71 3.10 7.11
CA ILE A 149 -10.12 1.76 6.64
C ILE A 149 -10.83 1.01 7.76
N ARG A 150 -10.32 1.06 8.98
CA ARG A 150 -10.96 0.45 10.14
C ARG A 150 -12.33 1.05 10.43
N ALA A 151 -12.47 2.37 10.32
CA ALA A 151 -13.75 3.06 10.50
C ALA A 151 -14.79 2.64 9.44
N GLU A 152 -14.35 2.48 8.19
CA GLU A 152 -15.21 2.13 7.04
C GLU A 152 -15.56 0.64 6.95
N THR A 153 -14.68 -0.24 7.43
CA THR A 153 -14.83 -1.69 7.24
C THR A 153 -15.10 -2.47 8.52
N GLY A 154 -14.80 -1.88 9.67
CA GLY A 154 -14.80 -2.58 10.97
C GLY A 154 -13.64 -3.57 11.14
N GLN A 155 -12.75 -3.73 10.15
CA GLN A 155 -11.63 -4.67 10.20
C GLN A 155 -10.49 -4.10 11.05
N ALA A 156 -10.05 -4.86 12.07
CA ALA A 156 -8.94 -4.45 12.95
C ALA A 156 -7.58 -4.53 12.25
N THR A 157 -7.43 -5.48 11.32
CA THR A 157 -6.18 -5.75 10.60
C THR A 157 -6.38 -5.66 9.09
N ALA A 158 -5.29 -5.40 8.37
CA ALA A 158 -5.23 -5.42 6.92
C ALA A 158 -4.02 -6.24 6.45
N HIS A 159 -4.16 -6.90 5.31
CA HIS A 159 -3.01 -7.36 4.53
C HIS A 159 -2.40 -6.15 3.82
N LEU A 160 -1.09 -6.06 3.75
CA LEU A 160 -0.40 -5.01 3.01
C LEU A 160 0.41 -5.62 1.86
N LEU A 161 0.36 -4.96 0.70
CA LEU A 161 1.27 -5.20 -0.41
C LEU A 161 1.97 -3.90 -0.76
N GLY A 162 3.27 -3.82 -0.51
CA GLY A 162 4.09 -2.70 -0.92
C GLY A 162 4.99 -3.04 -2.12
N GLU A 163 5.25 -2.06 -2.99
CA GLU A 163 6.21 -2.19 -4.10
C GLU A 163 7.35 -1.19 -3.94
N SER A 164 8.60 -1.67 -4.11
CA SER A 164 9.80 -0.81 -4.07
C SER A 164 9.92 -0.09 -2.72
N SER A 165 10.08 1.24 -2.68
CA SER A 165 10.04 1.99 -1.42
C SER A 165 8.70 1.90 -0.68
N GLY A 166 7.60 1.58 -1.37
CA GLY A 166 6.33 1.23 -0.74
C GLY A 166 6.42 -0.06 0.07
N ALA A 167 7.25 -1.02 -0.36
CA ALA A 167 7.54 -2.20 0.43
C ALA A 167 8.34 -1.86 1.70
N ILE A 168 9.27 -0.90 1.63
CA ILE A 168 9.99 -0.42 2.81
C ILE A 168 9.01 0.27 3.79
N ARG A 169 8.12 1.14 3.28
CA ARG A 169 7.07 1.79 4.09
C ARG A 169 6.14 0.78 4.75
N ALA A 170 5.69 -0.23 4.00
CA ALA A 170 4.83 -1.29 4.52
C ALA A 170 5.53 -2.16 5.59
N ALA A 171 6.80 -2.49 5.40
CA ALA A 171 7.59 -3.23 6.38
C ALA A 171 7.88 -2.40 7.65
N ALA A 172 8.20 -1.11 7.50
CA ALA A 172 8.37 -0.19 8.62
C ALA A 172 7.06 0.01 9.40
N PHE A 173 5.93 0.10 8.70
CA PHE A 173 4.60 0.14 9.34
C PHE A 173 4.31 -1.15 10.11
N ALA A 174 4.60 -2.33 9.52
CA ALA A 174 4.42 -3.61 10.20
C ALA A 174 5.26 -3.74 11.47
N MET A 175 6.45 -3.16 11.48
CA MET A 175 7.31 -3.09 12.65
C MET A 175 6.77 -2.16 13.74
N GLU A 176 6.13 -1.04 13.36
CA GLU A 176 5.59 -0.05 14.30
C GLU A 176 4.16 -0.35 14.77
N ARG A 177 3.37 -1.03 13.97
CA ARG A 177 1.95 -1.34 14.21
C ARG A 177 1.63 -2.81 13.97
N PRO A 178 2.33 -3.75 14.64
CA PRO A 178 2.12 -5.17 14.43
C PRO A 178 0.68 -5.62 14.68
N GLU A 179 -0.05 -4.92 15.56
CA GLU A 179 -1.46 -5.20 15.88
C GLU A 179 -2.44 -4.88 14.74
N ARG A 180 -1.99 -4.13 13.72
CA ARG A 180 -2.80 -3.80 12.53
C ARG A 180 -2.51 -4.70 11.34
N MET A 181 -1.56 -5.62 11.48
CA MET A 181 -1.09 -6.45 10.38
C MET A 181 -1.83 -7.78 10.29
N GLY A 182 -2.28 -8.08 9.07
CA GLY A 182 -2.54 -9.43 8.62
C GLY A 182 -1.26 -10.04 8.00
N ARG A 183 -1.26 -10.26 6.68
CA ARG A 183 -0.10 -10.75 5.91
C ARG A 183 0.59 -9.59 5.20
N LEU A 184 1.91 -9.68 5.00
CA LEU A 184 2.74 -8.64 4.38
C LEU A 184 3.40 -9.18 3.11
N VAL A 185 3.12 -8.52 1.97
CA VAL A 185 3.79 -8.78 0.70
C VAL A 185 4.75 -7.64 0.39
N LEU A 186 6.02 -7.96 0.19
CA LEU A 186 7.11 -7.04 -0.11
C LEU A 186 7.58 -7.28 -1.55
N GLY A 187 6.97 -6.55 -2.51
CA GLY A 187 7.31 -6.58 -3.92
C GLY A 187 8.52 -5.68 -4.22
N ALA A 188 9.54 -6.23 -4.89
CA ALA A 188 10.75 -5.48 -5.28
C ALA A 188 11.37 -4.72 -4.07
N PHE A 189 11.38 -5.35 -2.91
CA PHE A 189 11.88 -4.80 -1.65
C PHE A 189 13.41 -4.74 -1.63
N THR A 190 13.97 -3.78 -0.91
CA THR A 190 15.40 -3.75 -0.57
C THR A 190 15.57 -3.59 0.94
N TYR A 191 16.51 -4.31 1.52
CA TYR A 191 16.78 -4.31 2.96
C TYR A 191 17.92 -3.35 3.30
N THR A 192 19.14 -3.72 2.94
CA THR A 192 20.35 -2.90 3.13
C THR A 192 20.78 -2.20 1.86
N GLY A 193 20.29 -2.66 0.70
CA GLY A 193 20.73 -2.21 -0.61
C GLY A 193 22.07 -2.81 -1.05
N ALA A 194 22.61 -3.76 -0.31
CA ALA A 194 23.89 -4.39 -0.62
C ALA A 194 23.86 -5.03 -2.02
N GLY A 195 24.90 -4.77 -2.81
CA GLY A 195 25.06 -5.31 -4.15
C GLY A 195 24.14 -4.72 -5.23
N SER A 196 23.28 -3.73 -4.90
CA SER A 196 22.37 -3.11 -5.85
C SER A 196 23.06 -2.16 -6.83
N PRO A 197 23.13 -2.48 -8.14
CA PRO A 197 23.75 -1.58 -9.10
C PRO A 197 22.96 -0.28 -9.30
N THR A 198 21.63 -0.36 -9.21
CA THR A 198 20.76 0.81 -9.36
C THR A 198 20.88 1.75 -8.17
N LEU A 199 20.98 1.24 -6.92
CA LEU A 199 21.21 2.09 -5.76
C LEU A 199 22.61 2.68 -5.74
N ALA A 200 23.63 1.93 -6.14
CA ALA A 200 24.98 2.46 -6.28
C ALA A 200 25.03 3.68 -7.22
N LYS A 201 24.41 3.57 -8.40
CA LYS A 201 24.27 4.70 -9.33
C LYS A 201 23.44 5.86 -8.75
N ARG A 202 22.36 5.55 -8.05
CA ARG A 202 21.49 6.55 -7.42
C ARG A 202 22.20 7.30 -6.28
N ALA A 203 23.13 6.65 -5.60
CA ALA A 203 23.92 7.24 -4.52
C ALA A 203 24.80 8.42 -4.97
N GLU A 204 25.15 8.51 -6.27
CA GLU A 204 25.83 9.67 -6.84
C GLU A 204 25.03 10.97 -6.68
N GLN A 205 23.72 10.89 -6.44
CA GLN A 205 22.81 12.03 -6.23
C GLN A 205 22.38 12.20 -4.76
N THR A 206 22.99 11.51 -3.80
CA THR A 206 22.58 11.56 -2.39
C THR A 206 22.58 12.98 -1.83
N GLU A 207 23.59 13.80 -2.18
CA GLU A 207 23.65 15.20 -1.74
C GLU A 207 22.52 16.05 -2.31
N TYR A 208 22.13 15.81 -3.56
CA TYR A 208 20.94 16.46 -4.13
C TYR A 208 19.69 16.09 -3.33
N TYR A 209 19.47 14.80 -3.00
CA TYR A 209 18.30 14.37 -2.22
C TYR A 209 18.30 14.89 -0.79
N ARG A 210 19.47 15.17 -0.23
CA ARG A 210 19.60 15.76 1.12
C ARG A 210 19.21 17.23 1.15
N THR A 211 19.46 17.96 0.08
CA THR A 211 19.30 19.41 0.00
C THR A 211 18.02 19.84 -0.73
N HIS A 212 17.32 18.92 -1.39
CA HIS A 212 16.10 19.20 -2.15
C HIS A 212 15.00 18.23 -1.76
N ASN A 213 13.84 18.74 -1.35
CA ASN A 213 12.69 17.92 -0.93
C ASN A 213 11.89 17.35 -2.10
N SER A 214 12.15 17.80 -3.33
CA SER A 214 11.56 17.27 -4.56
C SER A 214 12.56 17.19 -5.68
N ARG A 215 12.27 16.35 -6.68
CA ARG A 215 13.07 16.21 -7.90
C ARG A 215 12.16 16.28 -9.14
N PRO A 216 12.70 16.74 -10.28
CA PRO A 216 11.96 16.69 -11.54
C PRO A 216 11.55 15.27 -11.95
N ARG A 217 10.39 15.17 -12.58
CA ARG A 217 9.84 13.95 -13.17
C ARG A 217 9.20 14.29 -14.51
N ASP A 218 9.71 13.72 -15.55
CA ASP A 218 9.21 13.86 -16.91
C ASP A 218 8.88 12.50 -17.53
N ARG A 219 8.41 12.51 -18.76
CA ARG A 219 8.09 11.30 -19.53
C ARG A 219 9.29 10.38 -19.65
N ALA A 220 10.47 10.91 -19.99
CA ALA A 220 11.68 10.12 -20.20
C ALA A 220 12.10 9.39 -18.90
N MET A 221 11.98 10.07 -17.75
CA MET A 221 12.26 9.46 -16.45
C MET A 221 11.25 8.34 -16.16
N LEU A 222 9.96 8.53 -16.41
CA LEU A 222 8.94 7.51 -16.21
C LEU A 222 9.17 6.29 -17.13
N GLU A 223 9.48 6.49 -18.39
CA GLU A 223 9.83 5.41 -19.34
C GLU A 223 11.09 4.66 -18.91
N SER A 224 12.08 5.35 -18.36
CA SER A 224 13.34 4.75 -17.90
C SER A 224 13.16 3.72 -16.76
N ILE A 225 12.06 3.78 -16.01
CA ILE A 225 11.74 2.81 -14.96
C ILE A 225 11.69 1.38 -15.53
N PHE A 226 11.22 1.24 -16.77
CA PHE A 226 10.99 -0.05 -17.43
C PHE A 226 12.17 -0.58 -18.24
N THR A 227 13.21 0.22 -18.40
CA THR A 227 14.36 -0.13 -19.26
C THR A 227 15.68 -0.15 -18.53
N ARG A 228 15.81 0.53 -17.38
CA ARG A 228 17.09 0.72 -16.68
C ARG A 228 17.72 -0.57 -16.17
N ASP A 229 16.90 -1.53 -15.70
CA ASP A 229 17.41 -2.78 -15.13
C ASP A 229 17.49 -3.87 -16.20
N HIS A 230 16.43 -4.07 -16.98
CA HIS A 230 16.40 -4.99 -18.11
C HIS A 230 15.33 -4.60 -19.13
N PRO A 231 15.70 -4.19 -20.35
CA PRO A 231 14.73 -3.83 -21.39
C PRO A 231 13.86 -5.01 -21.83
N GLY A 232 12.60 -4.72 -22.22
CA GLY A 232 11.69 -5.72 -22.79
C GLY A 232 10.91 -6.56 -21.77
N THR A 233 11.10 -6.35 -20.48
CA THR A 233 10.36 -7.04 -19.41
C THR A 233 8.93 -6.52 -19.23
N THR A 234 8.60 -5.36 -19.77
CA THR A 234 7.25 -4.76 -19.76
C THR A 234 6.78 -4.51 -21.19
N ASP A 235 5.48 -4.71 -21.44
CA ASP A 235 4.87 -4.44 -22.73
C ASP A 235 4.88 -2.93 -23.04
N PRO A 236 5.24 -2.48 -24.27
CA PRO A 236 5.21 -1.07 -24.63
C PRO A 236 3.84 -0.40 -24.44
N ALA A 237 2.73 -1.13 -24.64
CA ALA A 237 1.38 -0.60 -24.41
C ALA A 237 1.14 -0.32 -22.93
N VAL A 238 1.66 -1.16 -22.02
CA VAL A 238 1.61 -0.97 -20.58
C VAL A 238 2.47 0.22 -20.15
N VAL A 239 3.69 0.34 -20.68
CA VAL A 239 4.57 1.50 -20.42
C VAL A 239 3.86 2.79 -20.83
N LYS A 240 3.28 2.83 -22.04
CA LYS A 240 2.54 3.99 -22.54
C LYS A 240 1.37 4.34 -21.61
N ALA A 241 0.53 3.37 -21.26
CA ALA A 241 -0.64 3.58 -20.38
C ALA A 241 -0.20 4.09 -18.99
N PHE A 242 0.86 3.50 -18.42
CA PHE A 242 1.41 3.93 -17.14
C PHE A 242 1.90 5.39 -17.19
N VAL A 243 2.68 5.75 -18.20
CA VAL A 243 3.22 7.11 -18.35
C VAL A 243 2.09 8.13 -18.55
N GLU A 244 1.10 7.82 -19.37
CA GLU A 244 -0.06 8.69 -19.59
C GLU A 244 -0.89 8.88 -18.32
N LYS A 245 -1.08 7.82 -17.53
CA LYS A 245 -1.79 7.88 -16.25
C LYS A 245 -1.01 8.65 -15.18
N GLU A 246 0.32 8.57 -15.20
CA GLU A 246 1.16 9.17 -14.16
C GLU A 246 1.56 10.62 -14.44
N ILE A 247 1.82 10.99 -15.70
CA ILE A 247 2.36 12.31 -16.03
C ILE A 247 1.43 13.47 -15.65
N VAL A 248 0.12 13.21 -15.57
CA VAL A 248 -0.89 14.20 -15.15
C VAL A 248 -0.83 14.55 -13.67
N ASN A 249 -0.12 13.77 -12.88
CA ASN A 249 0.07 13.98 -11.42
C ASN A 249 1.16 15.04 -11.11
N GLY A 250 1.68 15.74 -12.12
CA GLY A 250 2.68 16.80 -11.96
C GLY A 250 4.06 16.41 -12.45
N ASP A 251 4.96 17.37 -12.42
CA ASP A 251 6.32 17.31 -12.97
C ASP A 251 7.42 17.09 -11.93
N THR A 252 7.03 16.88 -10.67
CA THR A 252 7.95 16.61 -9.56
C THR A 252 7.48 15.46 -8.69
N VAL A 253 8.43 14.82 -7.99
CA VAL A 253 8.16 13.83 -6.93
C VAL A 253 9.03 14.11 -5.72
N PRO A 254 8.57 13.77 -4.49
CA PRO A 254 9.36 13.87 -3.27
C PRO A 254 10.66 13.06 -3.32
N THR A 255 11.70 13.53 -2.63
CA THR A 255 13.03 12.91 -2.62
C THR A 255 13.30 12.03 -1.42
N GLY A 256 12.46 12.05 -0.38
CA GLY A 256 12.76 11.41 0.90
C GLY A 256 13.07 9.93 0.79
N THR A 257 12.27 9.16 0.03
CA THR A 257 12.55 7.73 -0.17
C THR A 257 13.81 7.47 -1.01
N TYR A 258 14.22 8.40 -1.88
CA TYR A 258 15.48 8.30 -2.59
C TYR A 258 16.66 8.53 -1.63
N LEU A 259 16.55 9.53 -0.75
CA LEU A 259 17.53 9.78 0.31
C LEU A 259 17.64 8.58 1.25
N ASP A 260 16.51 8.05 1.70
CA ASP A 260 16.45 6.89 2.59
C ASP A 260 17.16 5.67 1.98
N MET A 261 16.87 5.36 0.71
CA MET A 261 17.48 4.23 0.03
C MET A 261 18.96 4.42 -0.32
N THR A 262 19.49 5.65 -0.33
CA THR A 262 20.90 5.92 -0.66
C THR A 262 21.77 6.24 0.55
N ALA A 263 21.15 6.57 1.70
CA ALA A 263 21.91 7.05 2.86
C ALA A 263 21.52 6.39 4.21
N HIS A 264 20.31 5.81 4.31
CA HIS A 264 19.77 5.45 5.63
C HIS A 264 19.43 3.96 5.78
N LEU A 265 19.54 3.13 4.73
CA LEU A 265 19.28 1.68 4.86
C LEU A 265 20.27 1.01 5.83
N PRO A 266 19.82 0.01 6.60
CA PRO A 266 18.47 -0.53 6.68
C PRO A 266 17.53 0.30 7.56
N LEU A 267 16.26 0.47 7.13
CA LEU A 267 15.20 1.16 7.88
C LEU A 267 14.26 0.21 8.62
N VAL A 268 14.37 -1.07 8.34
CA VAL A 268 13.51 -2.12 8.90
C VAL A 268 14.36 -3.11 9.67
N ASP A 269 14.01 -3.34 10.92
CA ASP A 269 14.54 -4.46 11.69
C ASP A 269 13.68 -5.70 11.44
N PRO A 270 14.17 -6.72 10.73
CA PRO A 270 13.38 -7.90 10.41
C PRO A 270 12.89 -8.65 11.66
N ALA A 271 13.62 -8.60 12.79
CA ALA A 271 13.22 -9.23 14.04
C ALA A 271 11.93 -8.63 14.65
N ARG A 272 11.56 -7.43 14.23
CA ARG A 272 10.34 -6.73 14.67
C ARG A 272 9.16 -6.89 13.71
N VAL A 273 9.34 -7.52 12.54
CA VAL A 273 8.28 -7.83 11.58
C VAL A 273 7.65 -9.17 11.97
N LEU A 274 6.58 -9.12 12.77
CA LEU A 274 5.99 -10.29 13.43
C LEU A 274 4.94 -11.04 12.59
N CYS A 275 4.37 -10.40 11.57
CA CYS A 275 3.36 -10.99 10.69
C CYS A 275 3.98 -11.96 9.66
N PRO A 276 3.16 -12.82 9.01
CA PRO A 276 3.60 -13.59 7.85
C PRO A 276 4.11 -12.69 6.72
N VAL A 277 5.21 -13.09 6.04
CA VAL A 277 5.88 -12.28 5.00
C VAL A 277 6.09 -13.06 3.72
N LEU A 278 5.71 -12.47 2.57
CA LEU A 278 6.15 -12.87 1.25
C LEU A 278 7.12 -11.81 0.68
N LEU A 279 8.34 -12.22 0.36
CA LEU A 279 9.26 -11.46 -0.48
C LEU A 279 9.08 -11.89 -1.93
N ALA A 280 8.78 -10.94 -2.84
CA ALA A 280 8.63 -11.23 -4.26
C ALA A 280 9.42 -10.23 -5.10
N LYS A 281 10.40 -10.71 -5.88
CA LYS A 281 11.26 -9.86 -6.73
C LYS A 281 11.26 -10.33 -8.17
N GLY A 282 11.52 -9.42 -9.10
CA GLY A 282 11.81 -9.75 -10.48
C GLY A 282 13.21 -10.38 -10.62
N GLU A 283 13.35 -11.32 -11.56
CA GLU A 283 14.63 -11.96 -11.89
C GLU A 283 15.74 -10.94 -12.18
N TYR A 284 15.40 -9.88 -12.92
CA TYR A 284 16.32 -8.82 -13.39
C TYR A 284 16.21 -7.53 -12.56
N ASP A 285 15.67 -7.58 -11.35
CA ASP A 285 15.55 -6.40 -10.49
C ASP A 285 16.93 -5.88 -10.06
N GLY A 286 17.32 -4.69 -10.52
CA GLY A 286 18.60 -4.06 -10.24
C GLY A 286 18.64 -3.29 -8.90
N ILE A 287 17.49 -3.17 -8.19
CA ILE A 287 17.42 -2.56 -6.86
C ILE A 287 17.46 -3.64 -5.77
N SER A 288 16.64 -4.67 -5.95
CA SER A 288 16.45 -5.77 -4.99
C SER A 288 17.36 -6.94 -5.36
N THR A 289 18.46 -7.13 -4.66
CA THR A 289 19.35 -8.28 -4.88
C THR A 289 18.86 -9.51 -4.13
N LEU A 290 19.19 -10.70 -4.62
CA LEU A 290 18.77 -11.95 -3.98
C LEU A 290 19.44 -12.12 -2.61
N GLU A 291 20.70 -11.80 -2.54
CA GLU A 291 21.53 -11.92 -1.32
C GLU A 291 21.00 -11.01 -0.20
N ASP A 292 20.63 -9.75 -0.54
CA ASP A 292 20.06 -8.79 0.40
C ASP A 292 18.71 -9.26 0.93
N LEU A 293 17.88 -9.87 0.05
CA LEU A 293 16.60 -10.46 0.45
C LEU A 293 16.76 -11.72 1.30
N GLN A 294 17.73 -12.57 1.00
CA GLN A 294 18.02 -13.77 1.78
C GLN A 294 18.48 -13.42 3.20
N ASP A 295 19.28 -12.36 3.34
CA ASP A 295 19.69 -11.85 4.65
C ASP A 295 18.49 -11.35 5.47
N PHE A 296 17.59 -10.59 4.86
CA PHE A 296 16.34 -10.17 5.51
C PHE A 296 15.46 -11.37 5.87
N PHE A 297 15.24 -12.29 4.92
CA PHE A 297 14.40 -13.47 5.08
C PHE A 297 14.87 -14.37 6.23
N ALA A 298 16.17 -14.58 6.36
CA ALA A 298 16.75 -15.42 7.41
C ALA A 298 16.48 -14.89 8.82
N LYS A 299 16.34 -13.56 8.97
CA LYS A 299 16.15 -12.87 10.24
C LYS A 299 14.69 -12.69 10.65
N LEU A 300 13.73 -12.98 9.76
CA LEU A 300 12.31 -12.91 10.08
C LEU A 300 11.92 -13.92 11.17
N PRO A 301 11.22 -13.52 12.24
CA PRO A 301 10.87 -14.42 13.35
C PRO A 301 9.69 -15.34 13.03
N ASN A 302 8.78 -14.94 12.12
CA ASN A 302 7.60 -15.72 11.77
C ASN A 302 7.97 -16.85 10.82
N GLY A 303 7.57 -18.10 11.13
CA GLY A 303 7.82 -19.28 10.31
C GLY A 303 7.01 -19.30 9.00
N ASP A 304 5.88 -18.59 8.92
CA ASP A 304 5.10 -18.40 7.68
C ASP A 304 5.75 -17.29 6.86
N ARG A 305 6.85 -17.62 6.20
CA ARG A 305 7.62 -16.72 5.35
C ARG A 305 7.97 -17.36 4.04
N GLN A 306 7.89 -16.60 2.95
CA GLN A 306 8.13 -17.11 1.59
C GLN A 306 9.03 -16.12 0.82
N LEU A 307 9.85 -16.66 -0.09
CA LEU A 307 10.67 -15.90 -1.03
C LEU A 307 10.40 -16.41 -2.44
N SER A 308 10.00 -15.52 -3.34
CA SER A 308 9.69 -15.85 -4.73
C SER A 308 10.47 -14.96 -5.70
N ILE A 309 11.02 -15.58 -6.76
CA ILE A 309 11.64 -14.88 -7.89
C ILE A 309 10.71 -15.02 -9.09
N VAL A 310 10.24 -13.90 -9.60
CA VAL A 310 9.37 -13.84 -10.79
C VAL A 310 10.23 -13.80 -12.04
N LYS A 311 10.30 -14.94 -12.74
CA LYS A 311 11.08 -15.09 -13.97
C LYS A 311 10.63 -14.09 -15.05
N GLY A 312 11.58 -13.48 -15.74
CA GLY A 312 11.36 -12.56 -16.84
C GLY A 312 10.86 -11.16 -16.43
N ALA A 313 10.80 -10.87 -15.14
CA ALA A 313 10.44 -9.54 -14.62
C ALA A 313 11.68 -8.77 -14.17
N ALA A 314 11.63 -7.44 -14.30
CA ALA A 314 12.56 -6.51 -13.67
C ALA A 314 11.94 -5.86 -12.43
N HIS A 315 12.35 -4.65 -12.06
CA HIS A 315 11.89 -3.97 -10.85
C HIS A 315 10.37 -3.74 -10.80
N SER A 316 9.73 -3.34 -11.91
CA SER A 316 8.27 -3.15 -11.99
C SER A 316 7.54 -4.49 -12.16
N VAL A 317 7.68 -5.38 -11.17
CA VAL A 317 7.20 -6.77 -11.23
C VAL A 317 5.69 -6.86 -11.41
N ILE A 318 4.94 -5.93 -10.82
CA ILE A 318 3.46 -5.92 -10.77
C ILE A 318 2.85 -5.77 -12.18
N ILE A 319 3.46 -4.97 -13.05
CA ILE A 319 2.97 -4.67 -14.40
C ILE A 319 3.92 -5.16 -15.50
N SER A 320 4.82 -6.09 -15.16
CA SER A 320 5.70 -6.76 -16.11
C SER A 320 4.92 -7.72 -17.02
N ARG A 321 5.55 -8.25 -18.06
CA ARG A 321 5.00 -9.37 -18.86
C ARG A 321 4.72 -10.61 -18.02
N SER A 322 5.39 -10.77 -16.89
CA SER A 322 5.22 -11.86 -15.92
C SER A 322 4.26 -11.53 -14.77
N HIS A 323 3.47 -10.45 -14.89
CA HIS A 323 2.53 -9.99 -13.85
C HIS A 323 1.60 -11.12 -13.35
N LYS A 324 1.14 -12.02 -14.23
CA LYS A 324 0.28 -13.16 -13.82
C LYS A 324 0.97 -14.12 -12.87
N ALA A 325 2.28 -14.36 -13.04
CA ALA A 325 3.06 -15.17 -12.11
C ALA A 325 3.18 -14.47 -10.75
N PHE A 326 3.44 -13.16 -10.73
CA PHE A 326 3.42 -12.37 -9.50
C PHE A 326 2.06 -12.43 -8.81
N GLN A 327 0.97 -12.19 -9.54
CA GLN A 327 -0.40 -12.24 -9.02
C GLN A 327 -0.72 -13.60 -8.39
N HIS A 328 -0.33 -14.69 -9.07
CA HIS A 328 -0.54 -16.06 -8.56
C HIS A 328 0.18 -16.30 -7.23
N VAL A 329 1.44 -15.93 -7.13
CA VAL A 329 2.23 -16.07 -5.90
C VAL A 329 1.62 -15.25 -4.75
N VAL A 330 1.22 -14.00 -5.02
CA VAL A 330 0.58 -13.13 -4.02
C VAL A 330 -0.76 -13.70 -3.59
N GLN A 331 -1.61 -14.14 -4.53
CA GLN A 331 -2.90 -14.75 -4.22
C GLN A 331 -2.73 -16.01 -3.36
N ALA A 332 -1.83 -16.90 -3.74
CA ALA A 332 -1.54 -18.13 -2.99
C ALA A 332 -1.13 -17.79 -1.54
N PHE A 333 -0.21 -16.84 -1.37
CA PHE A 333 0.24 -16.43 -0.04
C PHE A 333 -0.87 -15.77 0.80
N LEU A 334 -1.68 -14.88 0.21
CA LEU A 334 -2.74 -14.18 0.94
C LEU A 334 -3.92 -15.10 1.32
N SER A 335 -4.10 -16.23 0.62
CA SER A 335 -5.17 -17.20 0.86
C SER A 335 -4.76 -18.40 1.70
N VAL A 336 -3.52 -18.46 2.22
CA VAL A 336 -3.07 -19.52 3.12
C VAL A 336 -3.94 -19.52 4.38
N PRO A 337 -4.62 -20.63 4.72
CA PRO A 337 -5.36 -20.74 5.98
C PRO A 337 -4.45 -20.56 7.19
N ASP A 338 -4.97 -19.97 8.26
CA ASP A 338 -4.25 -19.94 9.52
C ASP A 338 -3.99 -21.36 10.01
N VAL A 339 -2.71 -21.69 10.25
CA VAL A 339 -2.34 -22.96 10.86
C VAL A 339 -2.52 -22.82 12.37
N PRO A 340 -3.33 -23.67 13.01
CA PRO A 340 -3.46 -23.65 14.47
C PRO A 340 -2.08 -23.79 15.11
N ALA A 341 -1.82 -23.01 16.15
CA ALA A 341 -0.59 -23.14 16.92
C ALA A 341 -0.48 -24.60 17.41
N THR A 342 0.58 -25.29 17.02
CA THR A 342 0.94 -26.56 17.64
C THR A 342 1.38 -26.24 19.05
N GLY A 343 0.55 -26.65 20.04
CA GLY A 343 0.80 -26.48 21.47
C GLY A 343 2.06 -27.21 21.95
#